data_0df2b1a2f116444d11522b4a2ee71a55
#
_entry.id   0df2b1a2f116444d11522b4a2ee71a55
#
_cell.length_a   1.000
_cell.length_b   1.000
_cell.length_c   1.000
_cell.angle_alpha   90.00
_cell.angle_beta   90.00
_cell.angle_gamma   90.00
#
_symmetry.space_group_name_H-M   'P 1'
#
loop_
_entity.id
_entity.type
_entity.pdbx_description
1 polymer ?
#
loop_
_entity_poly.entity_id
_entity_poly.type
_entity_poly.pdbx_seq_one_letter_code
_entity_poly.pdbx_strand_id
1 'polypeptide(L)'
;MKKFFIIFFFINYFLSSFSCEEVYKNEMKKLIYEIRLRAKDKIIITQNGTDIYFKNNEIDEDFFKYTDGVSQESLFYGESGVLGKKTSKKEKDYLLQNLIELKKRGKVVFNVNYSKNKLNRKKIRKENEKYNFIGEEIVSYTADRFNIPINNFNKNNIFSLEDAKNFLYLLNPHKFKNIDEYFRALSGTDYDVLIIEPSVNGKFFTKEQISKLKYKSTGERRLVISYFSIGESEDYRYYWKKSWNKKFPNWIKKENENWKGNYIVEYWNKEWKKIIIDYQKKLDFINVDGYYLDTIDSYYYFENKR
;
A
#
# COMPACT_ATOMS: atom_id res chain seq x y z
N MET A 1 -24.12 73.96 -3.71
CA MET A 1 -24.11 72.74 -2.92
C MET A 1 -23.73 71.57 -3.80
N LYS A 2 -22.46 71.13 -3.78
CA LYS A 2 -21.97 69.99 -4.54
C LYS A 2 -22.01 68.75 -3.58
N LYS A 3 -22.81 67.74 -3.99
CA LYS A 3 -22.86 66.45 -3.29
C LYS A 3 -21.70 65.60 -3.79
N PHE A 4 -20.78 65.25 -2.88
CA PHE A 4 -19.75 64.24 -3.10
C PHE A 4 -20.39 62.87 -2.91
N PHE A 5 -20.39 62.01 -3.94
CA PHE A 5 -20.67 60.58 -3.86
C PHE A 5 -19.36 59.87 -3.54
N ILE A 6 -19.27 59.29 -2.35
CA ILE A 6 -18.19 58.39 -1.96
C ILE A 6 -18.59 56.97 -2.41
N ILE A 7 -17.92 56.47 -3.43
CA ILE A 7 -18.06 55.10 -3.90
C ILE A 7 -17.13 54.22 -3.01
N PHE A 8 -17.73 53.42 -2.15
CA PHE A 8 -17.02 52.37 -1.42
C PHE A 8 -16.78 51.21 -2.37
N PHE A 9 -15.53 51.00 -2.79
CA PHE A 9 -15.06 49.76 -3.39
C PHE A 9 -14.95 48.70 -2.27
N PHE A 10 -15.89 47.77 -2.24
CA PHE A 10 -15.73 46.53 -1.52
C PHE A 10 -14.76 45.64 -2.29
N ILE A 11 -13.48 45.64 -1.89
CA ILE A 11 -12.54 44.60 -2.32
C ILE A 11 -12.91 43.35 -1.54
N ASN A 12 -13.66 42.45 -2.17
CA ASN A 12 -13.84 41.11 -1.71
C ASN A 12 -12.49 40.37 -1.84
N TYR A 13 -11.72 40.34 -0.75
CA TYR A 13 -10.65 39.37 -0.58
C TYR A 13 -11.31 37.99 -0.48
N PHE A 14 -11.39 37.26 -1.60
CA PHE A 14 -11.49 35.83 -1.58
C PHE A 14 -10.18 35.30 -1.03
N LEU A 15 -10.08 35.22 0.28
CA LEU A 15 -9.16 34.32 0.95
C LEU A 15 -9.65 32.91 0.61
N SER A 16 -9.05 32.31 -0.41
CA SER A 16 -9.11 30.88 -0.60
C SER A 16 -8.57 30.26 0.67
N SER A 17 -9.46 29.79 1.53
CA SER A 17 -9.11 28.91 2.62
C SER A 17 -8.58 27.63 1.97
N PHE A 18 -7.26 27.58 1.74
CA PHE A 18 -6.58 26.30 1.58
C PHE A 18 -6.87 25.54 2.86
N SER A 19 -7.72 24.53 2.78
CA SER A 19 -8.02 23.72 3.94
C SER A 19 -6.70 23.09 4.40
N CYS A 20 -6.37 23.26 5.66
CA CYS A 20 -5.15 22.78 6.29
C CYS A 20 -5.04 21.23 6.19
N GLU A 21 -6.13 20.59 5.81
CA GLU A 21 -6.30 19.13 5.65
C GLU A 21 -5.53 18.53 4.47
N GLU A 22 -5.23 19.31 3.42
CA GLU A 22 -4.56 18.77 2.24
C GLU A 22 -3.02 18.82 2.28
N VAL A 23 -2.42 19.51 3.25
CA VAL A 23 -0.96 19.72 3.27
C VAL A 23 -0.21 18.40 3.37
N TYR A 24 -0.57 17.55 4.32
CA TYR A 24 0.12 16.29 4.56
C TYR A 24 -0.20 15.25 3.49
N LYS A 25 -1.45 15.18 3.04
CA LYS A 25 -1.84 14.37 1.89
C LYS A 25 -1.00 14.73 0.64
N ASN A 26 -0.81 16.02 0.38
CA ASN A 26 0.00 16.49 -0.74
C ASN A 26 1.50 16.17 -0.58
N GLU A 27 2.04 16.19 0.63
CA GLU A 27 3.43 15.72 0.87
C GLU A 27 3.57 14.20 0.62
N MET A 28 2.55 13.38 0.93
CA MET A 28 2.54 11.95 0.59
C MET A 28 2.47 11.74 -0.93
N LYS A 29 1.60 12.50 -1.63
CA LYS A 29 1.57 12.48 -3.11
C LYS A 29 2.94 12.82 -3.73
N LYS A 30 3.64 13.83 -3.20
CA LYS A 30 4.99 14.19 -3.64
C LYS A 30 5.99 13.06 -3.42
N LEU A 31 5.95 12.37 -2.26
CA LEU A 31 6.84 11.25 -2.00
C LEU A 31 6.60 10.09 -2.98
N ILE A 32 5.34 9.75 -3.25
CA ILE A 32 4.97 8.71 -4.23
C ILE A 32 5.42 9.13 -5.64
N TYR A 33 5.25 10.38 -6.02
CA TYR A 33 5.77 10.93 -7.27
C TYR A 33 7.30 10.81 -7.38
N GLU A 34 8.04 11.16 -6.33
CA GLU A 34 9.50 11.01 -6.29
C GLU A 34 9.93 9.54 -6.44
N ILE A 35 9.18 8.58 -5.87
CA ILE A 35 9.41 7.14 -6.04
C ILE A 35 9.18 6.76 -7.51
N ARG A 36 8.08 7.20 -8.14
CA ARG A 36 7.76 6.94 -9.56
C ARG A 36 8.83 7.48 -10.50
N LEU A 37 9.33 8.69 -10.26
CA LEU A 37 10.37 9.29 -11.10
C LEU A 37 11.65 8.46 -11.18
N ARG A 38 12.01 7.80 -10.07
CA ARG A 38 13.20 6.93 -10.00
C ARG A 38 12.98 5.54 -10.61
N ALA A 39 11.73 5.10 -10.71
CA ALA A 39 11.36 3.73 -11.09
C ALA A 39 10.30 3.73 -12.18
N LYS A 40 10.62 4.29 -13.35
CA LYS A 40 9.68 4.50 -14.47
C LYS A 40 8.96 3.24 -14.92
N ASP A 41 9.67 2.09 -14.96
CA ASP A 41 9.16 0.83 -15.50
C ASP A 41 8.67 -0.14 -14.41
N LYS A 42 8.58 0.31 -13.15
CA LYS A 42 8.11 -0.53 -12.05
C LYS A 42 6.62 -0.32 -11.80
N ILE A 43 5.94 -1.40 -11.47
CA ILE A 43 4.56 -1.36 -11.01
C ILE A 43 4.50 -0.70 -9.63
N ILE A 44 3.56 0.21 -9.41
CA ILE A 44 3.29 0.82 -8.10
C ILE A 44 1.86 0.53 -7.70
N ILE A 45 1.70 -0.18 -6.59
CA ILE A 45 0.42 -0.44 -5.94
C ILE A 45 0.41 0.30 -4.61
N THR A 46 -0.60 1.11 -4.34
CA THR A 46 -0.78 1.78 -3.04
C THR A 46 -1.68 0.95 -2.13
N GLN A 47 -1.39 0.96 -0.84
CA GLN A 47 -2.17 0.24 0.17
C GLN A 47 -2.95 1.21 1.04
N ASN A 48 -4.27 0.99 1.17
CA ASN A 48 -5.21 1.85 1.92
C ASN A 48 -5.25 3.30 1.43
N GLY A 49 -5.76 4.25 2.21
CA GLY A 49 -5.73 5.69 1.92
C GLY A 49 -6.31 6.06 0.55
N THR A 50 -7.41 5.41 0.14
CA THR A 50 -7.98 5.59 -1.22
C THR A 50 -8.40 7.02 -1.54
N ASP A 51 -8.67 7.86 -0.53
CA ASP A 51 -9.01 9.28 -0.71
C ASP A 51 -7.83 10.13 -1.19
N ILE A 52 -6.58 9.60 -1.16
CA ILE A 52 -5.41 10.28 -1.76
C ILE A 52 -5.59 10.51 -3.26
N TYR A 53 -6.42 9.70 -3.91
CA TYR A 53 -6.71 9.80 -5.35
C TYR A 53 -7.73 10.86 -5.69
N PHE A 54 -8.32 11.52 -4.69
CA PHE A 54 -9.40 12.48 -4.90
C PHE A 54 -9.00 13.88 -4.43
N LYS A 55 -9.47 14.87 -5.17
CA LYS A 55 -9.40 16.28 -4.84
C LYS A 55 -10.77 16.89 -5.14
N ASN A 56 -11.39 17.54 -4.15
CA ASN A 56 -12.76 18.10 -4.28
C ASN A 56 -13.80 17.06 -4.76
N ASN A 57 -13.70 15.82 -4.28
CA ASN A 57 -14.55 14.66 -4.68
C ASN A 57 -14.41 14.20 -6.14
N GLU A 58 -13.41 14.70 -6.86
CA GLU A 58 -13.08 14.27 -8.22
C GLU A 58 -11.72 13.58 -8.24
N ILE A 59 -11.45 12.75 -9.25
CA ILE A 59 -10.13 12.12 -9.41
C ILE A 59 -9.07 13.21 -9.61
N ASP A 60 -8.01 13.16 -8.80
CA ASP A 60 -6.80 13.93 -9.00
C ASP A 60 -5.99 13.32 -10.16
N GLU A 61 -6.24 13.79 -11.37
CA GLU A 61 -5.62 13.25 -12.60
C GLU A 61 -4.09 13.36 -12.58
N ASP A 62 -3.55 14.35 -11.89
CA ASP A 62 -2.11 14.51 -11.76
C ASP A 62 -1.48 13.44 -10.89
N PHE A 63 -2.14 13.05 -9.81
CA PHE A 63 -1.69 11.97 -8.94
C PHE A 63 -2.01 10.59 -9.52
N PHE A 64 -3.20 10.41 -10.11
CA PHE A 64 -3.70 9.14 -10.62
C PHE A 64 -2.69 8.40 -11.51
N LYS A 65 -1.99 9.11 -12.39
CA LYS A 65 -1.03 8.53 -13.35
C LYS A 65 0.25 7.95 -12.73
N TYR A 66 0.52 8.21 -11.44
CA TYR A 66 1.76 7.75 -10.80
C TYR A 66 1.70 6.36 -10.21
N THR A 67 0.52 5.73 -10.22
CA THR A 67 0.31 4.39 -9.68
C THR A 67 -0.37 3.49 -10.70
N ASP A 68 -0.24 2.17 -10.56
CA ASP A 68 -0.81 1.20 -11.51
C ASP A 68 -1.99 0.45 -10.87
N GLY A 69 -1.92 0.22 -9.57
CA GLY A 69 -2.95 -0.46 -8.80
C GLY A 69 -3.20 0.19 -7.45
N VAL A 70 -4.31 -0.20 -6.85
CA VAL A 70 -4.70 0.15 -5.49
C VAL A 70 -5.09 -1.10 -4.74
N SER A 71 -4.70 -1.19 -3.49
CA SER A 71 -5.08 -2.26 -2.58
C SER A 71 -5.83 -1.71 -1.38
N GLN A 72 -6.81 -2.46 -0.90
CA GLN A 72 -7.58 -2.11 0.28
C GLN A 72 -7.69 -3.30 1.22
N GLU A 73 -7.31 -3.09 2.47
CA GLU A 73 -7.55 -4.06 3.53
C GLU A 73 -8.92 -3.87 4.17
N SER A 74 -9.46 -4.98 4.69
CA SER A 74 -10.67 -4.99 5.52
C SER A 74 -11.91 -4.34 4.88
N LEU A 75 -12.02 -4.32 3.55
CA LEU A 75 -13.17 -3.73 2.86
C LEU A 75 -14.49 -4.39 3.30
N PHE A 76 -14.49 -5.70 3.51
CA PHE A 76 -15.69 -6.45 3.91
C PHE A 76 -15.57 -7.05 5.32
N TYR A 77 -14.38 -7.55 5.69
CA TYR A 77 -14.10 -8.20 6.97
C TYR A 77 -12.66 -7.92 7.44
N GLY A 78 -12.51 -7.70 8.74
CA GLY A 78 -11.23 -7.40 9.39
C GLY A 78 -11.17 -6.01 10.03
N GLU A 79 -12.33 -5.32 10.13
CA GLU A 79 -12.40 -3.95 10.67
C GLU A 79 -11.67 -3.82 12.02
N SER A 80 -10.87 -2.77 12.15
CA SER A 80 -10.08 -2.45 13.35
C SER A 80 -9.12 -3.59 13.76
N GLY A 81 -8.58 -4.36 12.81
CA GLY A 81 -7.67 -5.47 13.11
C GLY A 81 -8.32 -6.69 13.74
N VAL A 82 -9.64 -6.77 13.79
CA VAL A 82 -10.34 -7.88 14.43
C VAL A 82 -10.73 -8.92 13.38
N LEU A 83 -10.10 -10.08 13.46
CA LEU A 83 -10.29 -11.19 12.53
C LEU A 83 -11.75 -11.66 12.45
N GLY A 84 -12.35 -11.53 11.27
CA GLY A 84 -13.74 -11.89 11.00
C GLY A 84 -14.79 -10.86 11.42
N LYS A 85 -14.38 -9.73 12.00
CA LYS A 85 -15.28 -8.62 12.25
C LYS A 85 -15.73 -8.01 10.91
N LYS A 86 -17.03 -7.91 10.70
CA LYS A 86 -17.59 -7.30 9.50
C LYS A 86 -17.34 -5.80 9.53
N THR A 87 -16.92 -5.26 8.41
CA THR A 87 -16.72 -3.81 8.25
C THR A 87 -18.06 -3.09 8.32
N SER A 88 -18.09 -1.98 9.05
CA SER A 88 -19.28 -1.15 9.21
C SER A 88 -19.82 -0.72 7.84
N LYS A 89 -21.14 -0.56 7.75
CA LYS A 89 -21.77 -0.19 6.47
C LYS A 89 -21.24 1.14 5.95
N LYS A 90 -21.05 2.13 6.84
CA LYS A 90 -20.56 3.46 6.48
C LYS A 90 -19.16 3.39 5.87
N GLU A 91 -18.24 2.71 6.56
CA GLU A 91 -16.84 2.56 6.11
C GLU A 91 -16.77 1.78 4.80
N LYS A 92 -17.45 0.61 4.76
CA LYS A 92 -17.49 -0.20 3.54
C LYS A 92 -18.02 0.59 2.33
N ASP A 93 -19.13 1.31 2.49
CA ASP A 93 -19.77 2.01 1.38
C ASP A 93 -18.87 3.15 0.87
N TYR A 94 -18.19 3.86 1.78
CA TYR A 94 -17.19 4.89 1.44
C TYR A 94 -16.01 4.32 0.66
N LEU A 95 -15.34 3.29 1.20
CA LEU A 95 -14.19 2.65 0.54
C LEU A 95 -14.58 2.04 -0.81
N LEU A 96 -15.74 1.39 -0.86
CA LEU A 96 -16.24 0.75 -2.07
C LEU A 96 -16.52 1.76 -3.19
N GLN A 97 -17.10 2.90 -2.86
CA GLN A 97 -17.34 4.00 -3.82
C GLN A 97 -16.02 4.45 -4.46
N ASN A 98 -15.00 4.71 -3.65
CA ASN A 98 -13.68 5.12 -4.12
C ASN A 98 -13.06 4.05 -5.03
N LEU A 99 -13.07 2.78 -4.59
CA LEU A 99 -12.47 1.68 -5.34
C LEU A 99 -13.17 1.41 -6.68
N ILE A 100 -14.51 1.52 -6.72
CA ILE A 100 -15.28 1.37 -7.96
C ILE A 100 -14.89 2.47 -8.94
N GLU A 101 -14.76 3.72 -8.47
CA GLU A 101 -14.38 4.82 -9.34
C GLU A 101 -12.95 4.66 -9.87
N LEU A 102 -11.99 4.31 -9.00
CA LEU A 102 -10.61 4.03 -9.41
C LEU A 102 -10.54 2.89 -10.44
N LYS A 103 -11.32 1.83 -10.24
CA LYS A 103 -11.38 0.71 -11.19
C LYS A 103 -11.97 1.10 -12.53
N LYS A 104 -13.05 1.88 -12.56
CA LYS A 104 -13.66 2.40 -13.81
C LYS A 104 -12.65 3.20 -14.63
N ARG A 105 -11.72 3.88 -13.96
CA ARG A 105 -10.65 4.67 -14.55
C ARG A 105 -9.43 3.84 -14.95
N GLY A 106 -9.44 2.53 -14.73
CA GLY A 106 -8.40 1.61 -15.17
C GLY A 106 -7.43 1.12 -14.11
N LYS A 107 -7.60 1.49 -12.82
CA LYS A 107 -6.77 0.89 -11.76
C LYS A 107 -7.13 -0.58 -11.55
N VAL A 108 -6.12 -1.42 -11.36
CA VAL A 108 -6.33 -2.77 -10.83
C VAL A 108 -6.54 -2.67 -9.33
N VAL A 109 -7.62 -3.29 -8.83
CA VAL A 109 -7.98 -3.26 -7.41
C VAL A 109 -7.68 -4.60 -6.77
N PHE A 110 -6.79 -4.59 -5.79
CA PHE A 110 -6.51 -5.69 -4.87
C PHE A 110 -7.33 -5.50 -3.59
N ASN A 111 -7.86 -6.58 -3.03
CA ASN A 111 -8.68 -6.48 -1.82
C ASN A 111 -8.34 -7.60 -0.84
N VAL A 112 -7.77 -7.24 0.30
CA VAL A 112 -7.37 -8.15 1.37
C VAL A 112 -8.42 -8.13 2.48
N ASN A 113 -8.92 -9.30 2.87
CA ASN A 113 -9.88 -9.42 3.96
C ASN A 113 -9.45 -10.50 4.95
N TYR A 114 -9.81 -10.32 6.21
CA TYR A 114 -9.34 -11.14 7.31
C TYR A 114 -10.48 -11.93 7.95
N SER A 115 -10.52 -13.26 7.72
CA SER A 115 -11.50 -14.14 8.37
C SER A 115 -11.08 -15.61 8.38
N LYS A 116 -11.19 -16.27 9.55
CA LYS A 116 -11.10 -17.74 9.66
C LYS A 116 -12.40 -18.45 9.27
N ASN A 117 -13.54 -17.74 9.30
CA ASN A 117 -14.84 -18.33 9.05
C ASN A 117 -15.03 -18.62 7.55
N LYS A 118 -15.27 -19.89 7.21
CA LYS A 118 -15.44 -20.34 5.81
C LYS A 118 -16.61 -19.64 5.09
N LEU A 119 -17.72 -19.36 5.80
CA LEU A 119 -18.88 -18.67 5.22
C LEU A 119 -18.56 -17.21 4.90
N ASN A 120 -17.83 -16.53 5.79
CA ASN A 120 -17.38 -15.17 5.52
C ASN A 120 -16.45 -15.13 4.30
N ARG A 121 -15.49 -16.06 4.22
CA ARG A 121 -14.58 -16.15 3.05
C ARG A 121 -15.35 -16.37 1.75
N LYS A 122 -16.37 -17.24 1.74
CA LYS A 122 -17.24 -17.42 0.57
C LYS A 122 -18.01 -16.13 0.20
N LYS A 123 -18.45 -15.34 1.19
CA LYS A 123 -19.09 -14.03 0.94
C LYS A 123 -18.10 -13.03 0.37
N ILE A 124 -16.88 -12.96 0.94
CA ILE A 124 -15.80 -12.09 0.44
C ILE A 124 -15.50 -12.38 -1.03
N ARG A 125 -15.35 -13.64 -1.42
CA ARG A 125 -15.12 -14.02 -2.83
C ARG A 125 -16.24 -13.53 -3.74
N LYS A 126 -17.50 -13.77 -3.37
CA LYS A 126 -18.64 -13.30 -4.16
C LYS A 126 -18.67 -11.78 -4.32
N GLU A 127 -18.34 -11.04 -3.25
CA GLU A 127 -18.27 -9.57 -3.36
C GLU A 127 -17.12 -9.14 -4.26
N ASN A 128 -15.94 -9.76 -4.16
CA ASN A 128 -14.81 -9.46 -5.05
C ASN A 128 -15.14 -9.78 -6.53
N GLU A 129 -15.77 -10.92 -6.80
CA GLU A 129 -16.24 -11.30 -8.13
C GLU A 129 -17.23 -10.26 -8.69
N LYS A 130 -18.21 -9.84 -7.88
CA LYS A 130 -19.21 -8.83 -8.26
C LYS A 130 -18.59 -7.51 -8.72
N TYR A 131 -17.54 -7.06 -8.06
CA TYR A 131 -16.85 -5.81 -8.38
C TYR A 131 -15.63 -6.01 -9.28
N ASN A 132 -15.34 -7.26 -9.68
CA ASN A 132 -14.16 -7.63 -10.44
C ASN A 132 -12.86 -7.13 -9.76
N PHE A 133 -12.76 -7.30 -8.43
CA PHE A 133 -11.56 -7.06 -7.65
C PHE A 133 -10.75 -8.36 -7.51
N ILE A 134 -9.44 -8.25 -7.50
CA ILE A 134 -8.56 -9.39 -7.20
C ILE A 134 -8.53 -9.52 -5.68
N GLY A 135 -9.19 -10.56 -5.15
CA GLY A 135 -9.42 -10.72 -3.72
C GLY A 135 -8.57 -11.80 -3.09
N GLU A 136 -8.13 -11.53 -1.85
CA GLU A 136 -7.46 -12.51 -0.99
C GLU A 136 -8.12 -12.55 0.39
N GLU A 137 -8.39 -13.76 0.91
CA GLU A 137 -8.98 -13.97 2.22
C GLU A 137 -7.95 -14.57 3.18
N ILE A 138 -7.41 -13.76 4.07
CA ILE A 138 -6.34 -14.14 4.98
C ILE A 138 -6.92 -14.65 6.31
N VAL A 139 -6.38 -15.75 6.80
CA VAL A 139 -6.81 -16.38 8.06
C VAL A 139 -5.99 -15.94 9.27
N SER A 140 -4.98 -15.10 9.07
CA SER A 140 -4.11 -14.53 10.11
C SER A 140 -3.92 -13.05 9.84
N TYR A 141 -4.14 -12.20 10.83
CA TYR A 141 -3.95 -10.74 10.68
C TYR A 141 -2.48 -10.36 10.45
N THR A 142 -1.56 -11.26 10.76
CA THR A 142 -0.11 -11.04 10.58
C THR A 142 0.38 -11.25 9.15
N ALA A 143 -0.48 -11.63 8.18
CA ALA A 143 -0.09 -11.88 6.79
C ALA A 143 1.16 -12.79 6.67
N ASP A 144 1.16 -13.92 7.40
CA ASP A 144 2.31 -14.81 7.62
C ASP A 144 2.13 -16.21 7.02
N ARG A 145 1.14 -16.41 6.13
CA ARG A 145 0.73 -17.73 5.65
C ARG A 145 0.36 -17.74 4.19
N PHE A 146 0.54 -18.90 3.56
CA PHE A 146 -0.02 -19.21 2.26
C PHE A 146 -1.49 -19.64 2.39
N ASN A 147 -2.34 -19.22 1.47
CA ASN A 147 -3.67 -19.78 1.29
C ASN A 147 -3.61 -20.89 0.21
N ILE A 148 -3.81 -22.13 0.62
CA ILE A 148 -3.86 -23.28 -0.28
C ILE A 148 -5.18 -24.01 -0.05
N PRO A 149 -5.94 -24.37 -1.12
CA PRO A 149 -5.68 -24.13 -2.54
C PRO A 149 -5.82 -22.64 -2.94
N ILE A 150 -5.13 -22.25 -4.00
CA ILE A 150 -5.19 -20.89 -4.56
C ILE A 150 -6.57 -20.69 -5.21
N ASN A 151 -7.27 -19.63 -4.79
CA ASN A 151 -8.52 -19.22 -5.43
C ASN A 151 -8.22 -18.63 -6.81
N ASN A 152 -9.12 -18.88 -7.78
CA ASN A 152 -8.97 -18.38 -9.17
C ASN A 152 -7.61 -18.75 -9.79
N PHE A 153 -7.20 -20.00 -9.61
CA PHE A 153 -5.97 -20.55 -10.21
C PHE A 153 -5.90 -20.23 -11.71
N ASN A 154 -4.75 -19.77 -12.17
CA ASN A 154 -4.54 -19.28 -13.53
C ASN A 154 -3.23 -19.86 -14.12
N LYS A 155 -3.31 -20.48 -15.29
CA LYS A 155 -2.18 -21.05 -16.03
C LYS A 155 -1.57 -20.10 -17.07
N ASN A 156 -2.01 -18.85 -17.11
CA ASN A 156 -1.48 -17.89 -18.06
C ASN A 156 -0.19 -17.25 -17.55
N ASN A 157 0.63 -16.77 -18.48
CA ASN A 157 1.70 -15.85 -18.17
C ASN A 157 1.12 -14.51 -17.73
N ILE A 158 1.73 -13.90 -16.72
CA ILE A 158 1.32 -12.60 -16.15
C ILE A 158 2.41 -11.58 -16.46
N PHE A 159 2.10 -10.61 -17.29
CA PHE A 159 3.01 -9.52 -17.67
C PHE A 159 2.58 -8.17 -17.11
N SER A 160 1.29 -8.02 -16.82
CA SER A 160 0.69 -6.82 -16.25
C SER A 160 -0.26 -7.16 -15.08
N LEU A 161 -0.69 -6.17 -14.33
CA LEU A 161 -1.65 -6.38 -13.23
C LEU A 161 -3.02 -6.85 -13.76
N GLU A 162 -3.41 -6.45 -14.96
CA GLU A 162 -4.68 -6.79 -15.61
C GLU A 162 -4.80 -8.27 -15.92
N ASP A 163 -3.66 -8.96 -16.14
CA ASP A 163 -3.61 -10.39 -16.41
C ASP A 163 -3.89 -11.23 -15.17
N ALA A 164 -3.67 -10.65 -13.97
CA ALA A 164 -3.72 -11.38 -12.71
C ALA A 164 -5.15 -11.73 -12.30
N LYS A 165 -5.31 -12.92 -11.70
CA LYS A 165 -6.57 -13.44 -11.14
C LYS A 165 -6.49 -13.70 -9.64
N ASN A 166 -5.29 -13.80 -9.11
CA ASN A 166 -5.02 -14.09 -7.70
C ASN A 166 -3.67 -13.48 -7.29
N PHE A 167 -3.44 -13.38 -5.99
CA PHE A 167 -2.17 -12.93 -5.44
C PHE A 167 -1.90 -13.57 -4.08
N LEU A 168 -0.63 -13.68 -3.73
CA LEU A 168 -0.17 -13.97 -2.38
C LEU A 168 0.08 -12.63 -1.65
N TYR A 169 -0.43 -12.52 -0.43
CA TYR A 169 -0.16 -11.41 0.48
C TYR A 169 0.60 -11.94 1.71
N LEU A 170 1.95 -11.86 1.68
CA LEU A 170 2.81 -12.38 2.73
C LEU A 170 3.86 -11.34 3.13
N LEU A 171 3.51 -10.52 4.11
CA LEU A 171 4.31 -9.40 4.56
C LEU A 171 5.15 -9.71 5.80
N ASN A 172 4.85 -10.81 6.48
CA ASN A 172 5.55 -11.19 7.70
C ASN A 172 6.13 -12.61 7.59
N PRO A 173 7.35 -12.77 7.08
CA PRO A 173 7.98 -14.07 6.88
C PRO A 173 8.67 -14.66 8.13
N HIS A 174 8.29 -14.23 9.35
CA HIS A 174 8.95 -14.62 10.61
C HIS A 174 8.96 -16.13 10.90
N LYS A 175 8.12 -16.91 10.22
CA LYS A 175 8.08 -18.38 10.35
C LYS A 175 9.21 -19.08 9.61
N PHE A 176 9.87 -18.40 8.70
CA PHE A 176 10.99 -18.93 7.94
C PHE A 176 12.30 -18.62 8.68
N LYS A 177 13.15 -19.64 8.84
CA LYS A 177 14.44 -19.50 9.55
C LYS A 177 15.40 -18.55 8.84
N ASN A 178 15.34 -18.53 7.50
CA ASN A 178 16.20 -17.71 6.66
C ASN A 178 15.57 -17.45 5.28
N ILE A 179 16.23 -16.59 4.51
CA ILE A 179 15.78 -16.19 3.18
C ILE A 179 15.71 -17.37 2.19
N ASP A 180 16.57 -18.37 2.32
CA ASP A 180 16.60 -19.51 1.40
C ASP A 180 15.42 -20.47 1.63
N GLU A 181 15.00 -20.65 2.90
CA GLU A 181 13.78 -21.38 3.24
C GLU A 181 12.54 -20.65 2.71
N TYR A 182 12.49 -19.34 2.89
CA TYR A 182 11.42 -18.51 2.36
C TYR A 182 11.36 -18.55 0.84
N PHE A 183 12.51 -18.43 0.18
CA PHE A 183 12.63 -18.57 -1.28
C PHE A 183 12.08 -19.90 -1.78
N ARG A 184 12.47 -21.04 -1.17
CA ARG A 184 11.97 -22.37 -1.58
C ARG A 184 10.45 -22.47 -1.42
N ALA A 185 9.91 -21.96 -0.32
CA ALA A 185 8.47 -21.97 -0.08
C ALA A 185 7.70 -21.16 -1.14
N LEU A 186 8.17 -19.95 -1.48
CA LEU A 186 7.58 -19.11 -2.52
C LEU A 186 7.69 -19.75 -3.91
N SER A 187 8.85 -20.36 -4.22
CA SER A 187 9.09 -21.01 -5.53
C SER A 187 8.14 -22.17 -5.80
N GLY A 188 7.64 -22.83 -4.76
CA GLY A 188 6.67 -23.92 -4.87
C GLY A 188 5.21 -23.48 -5.05
N THR A 189 4.94 -22.21 -5.36
CA THR A 189 3.58 -21.66 -5.49
C THR A 189 3.27 -21.19 -6.91
N ASP A 190 1.97 -21.14 -7.24
CA ASP A 190 1.47 -20.74 -8.55
C ASP A 190 0.61 -19.48 -8.54
N TYR A 191 0.82 -18.59 -7.53
CA TYR A 191 0.16 -17.29 -7.51
C TYR A 191 0.60 -16.41 -8.69
N ASP A 192 -0.34 -15.63 -9.23
CA ASP A 192 -0.10 -14.70 -10.33
C ASP A 192 0.78 -13.52 -9.90
N VAL A 193 0.53 -13.00 -8.69
CA VAL A 193 1.28 -11.90 -8.10
C VAL A 193 1.75 -12.30 -6.71
N LEU A 194 3.03 -12.11 -6.43
CA LEU A 194 3.58 -12.20 -5.09
C LEU A 194 3.70 -10.78 -4.52
N ILE A 195 2.88 -10.42 -3.52
CA ILE A 195 3.06 -9.22 -2.70
C ILE A 195 3.76 -9.68 -1.42
N ILE A 196 5.06 -9.42 -1.30
CA ILE A 196 5.91 -10.06 -0.31
C ILE A 196 6.92 -9.12 0.35
N GLU A 197 7.25 -9.40 1.60
CA GLU A 197 8.43 -8.84 2.26
C GLU A 197 9.70 -9.32 1.53
N PRO A 198 10.62 -8.41 1.12
CA PRO A 198 11.79 -8.77 0.32
C PRO A 198 12.95 -9.35 1.13
N SER A 199 12.81 -9.47 2.45
CA SER A 199 13.91 -9.88 3.34
C SER A 199 13.44 -10.77 4.50
N VAL A 200 14.35 -11.56 5.04
CA VAL A 200 14.19 -12.31 6.30
C VAL A 200 15.38 -12.00 7.19
N ASN A 201 15.12 -11.55 8.43
CA ASN A 201 16.16 -11.15 9.39
C ASN A 201 17.20 -10.16 8.79
N GLY A 202 16.72 -9.20 7.98
CA GLY A 202 17.55 -8.17 7.32
C GLY A 202 18.32 -8.66 6.09
N LYS A 203 18.27 -9.95 5.74
CA LYS A 203 18.88 -10.51 4.53
C LYS A 203 17.87 -10.48 3.39
N PHE A 204 18.13 -9.70 2.36
CA PHE A 204 17.31 -9.58 1.15
C PHE A 204 17.48 -10.79 0.23
N PHE A 205 16.46 -11.03 -0.61
CA PHE A 205 16.64 -11.91 -1.77
C PHE A 205 17.78 -11.44 -2.65
N THR A 206 18.44 -12.38 -3.34
CA THR A 206 19.36 -12.04 -4.42
C THR A 206 18.60 -11.75 -5.72
N LYS A 207 19.27 -11.12 -6.68
CA LYS A 207 18.71 -10.89 -8.02
C LYS A 207 18.34 -12.21 -8.72
N GLU A 208 19.16 -13.24 -8.52
CA GLU A 208 18.91 -14.59 -9.06
C GLU A 208 17.70 -15.24 -8.44
N GLN A 209 17.51 -15.08 -7.11
CA GLN A 209 16.32 -15.60 -6.42
C GLN A 209 15.05 -14.89 -6.93
N ILE A 210 15.05 -13.56 -7.03
CA ILE A 210 13.92 -12.82 -7.59
C ILE A 210 13.66 -13.22 -9.04
N SER A 211 14.70 -13.39 -9.87
CA SER A 211 14.54 -13.82 -11.25
C SER A 211 13.82 -15.18 -11.35
N LYS A 212 14.14 -16.13 -10.47
CA LYS A 212 13.45 -17.42 -10.37
C LYS A 212 12.02 -17.27 -9.82
N LEU A 213 11.79 -16.41 -8.83
CA LEU A 213 10.45 -16.14 -8.28
C LEU A 213 9.50 -15.50 -9.31
N LYS A 214 10.01 -14.92 -10.39
CA LYS A 214 9.19 -14.41 -11.50
C LYS A 214 8.51 -15.52 -12.30
N TYR A 215 8.72 -16.78 -11.94
CA TYR A 215 8.04 -17.94 -12.56
C TYR A 215 7.28 -18.72 -11.47
N LYS A 216 6.10 -19.23 -11.85
CA LYS A 216 5.29 -20.16 -11.05
C LYS A 216 5.99 -21.52 -10.97
N SER A 217 5.58 -22.38 -10.03
CA SER A 217 6.11 -23.75 -9.98
C SER A 217 5.79 -24.54 -11.25
N THR A 218 4.71 -24.19 -11.93
CA THR A 218 4.27 -24.74 -13.21
C THR A 218 4.96 -24.16 -14.45
N GLY A 219 5.78 -23.11 -14.27
CA GLY A 219 6.64 -22.53 -15.32
C GLY A 219 6.17 -21.21 -15.93
N GLU A 220 4.92 -20.82 -15.75
CA GLU A 220 4.39 -19.57 -16.31
C GLU A 220 4.96 -18.33 -15.58
N ARG A 221 5.05 -17.21 -16.29
CA ARG A 221 5.47 -15.92 -15.76
C ARG A 221 4.49 -15.42 -14.70
N ARG A 222 5.00 -14.81 -13.62
CA ARG A 222 4.23 -14.07 -12.60
C ARG A 222 4.93 -12.79 -12.19
N LEU A 223 4.23 -11.91 -11.48
CA LEU A 223 4.79 -10.65 -10.97
C LEU A 223 5.29 -10.81 -9.52
N VAL A 224 6.43 -10.19 -9.23
CA VAL A 224 7.01 -10.09 -7.87
C VAL A 224 7.00 -8.64 -7.44
N ILE A 225 6.10 -8.31 -6.52
CA ILE A 225 5.89 -6.97 -5.98
C ILE A 225 6.40 -6.93 -4.54
N SER A 226 7.32 -6.03 -4.27
CA SER A 226 7.94 -5.91 -2.95
C SER A 226 7.15 -4.97 -2.05
N TYR A 227 6.90 -5.41 -0.82
CA TYR A 227 6.44 -4.54 0.27
C TYR A 227 7.42 -3.38 0.49
N PHE A 228 6.89 -2.19 0.71
CA PHE A 228 7.65 -0.99 0.91
C PHE A 228 6.88 0.03 1.79
N SER A 229 7.12 0.05 3.10
CA SER A 229 6.58 1.05 4.01
C SER A 229 7.22 2.41 3.74
N ILE A 230 6.42 3.45 3.49
CA ILE A 230 6.91 4.79 3.16
C ILE A 230 6.48 5.88 4.14
N GLY A 231 5.46 5.63 4.95
CA GLY A 231 4.94 6.54 5.98
C GLY A 231 5.32 6.16 7.41
N GLU A 232 5.93 4.98 7.60
CA GLU A 232 6.39 4.50 8.91
C GLU A 232 7.78 3.91 8.82
N SER A 233 8.59 4.13 9.86
CA SER A 233 9.88 3.44 10.07
C SER A 233 9.64 2.18 10.91
N GLU A 234 10.46 1.16 10.67
CA GLU A 234 10.31 -0.15 11.30
C GLU A 234 11.62 -0.53 12.00
N ASP A 235 11.59 -0.86 13.32
CA ASP A 235 12.78 -1.02 14.16
C ASP A 235 13.57 -2.31 13.87
N TYR A 236 12.99 -3.23 13.12
CA TYR A 236 13.62 -4.46 12.65
C TYR A 236 14.31 -4.32 11.28
N ARG A 237 14.26 -3.15 10.66
CA ARG A 237 14.91 -2.88 9.37
C ARG A 237 16.40 -2.58 9.51
N TYR A 238 17.15 -2.91 8.48
CA TYR A 238 18.61 -2.67 8.42
C TYR A 238 19.01 -1.20 8.60
N TYR A 239 18.14 -0.25 8.31
CA TYR A 239 18.40 1.19 8.45
C TYR A 239 18.19 1.70 9.88
N TRP A 240 17.55 0.88 10.77
CA TRP A 240 17.30 1.28 12.15
C TRP A 240 18.60 1.38 12.94
N LYS A 241 18.84 2.53 13.56
CA LYS A 241 20.05 2.76 14.36
C LYS A 241 19.78 2.39 15.81
N LYS A 242 20.69 1.66 16.46
CA LYS A 242 20.59 1.31 17.88
C LYS A 242 20.46 2.53 18.81
N SER A 243 21.01 3.69 18.40
CA SER A 243 20.85 4.96 19.11
C SER A 243 19.40 5.45 19.18
N TRP A 244 18.56 5.08 18.21
CA TRP A 244 17.15 5.47 18.17
C TRP A 244 16.34 4.79 19.26
N ASN A 245 16.75 3.62 19.75
CA ASN A 245 16.12 2.97 20.91
C ASN A 245 16.24 3.81 22.21
N LYS A 246 17.22 4.73 22.28
CA LYS A 246 17.42 5.63 23.42
C LYS A 246 16.79 7.00 23.21
N LYS A 247 16.87 7.50 21.98
CA LYS A 247 16.33 8.82 21.61
C LYS A 247 16.02 8.82 20.13
N PHE A 248 14.75 9.00 19.80
CA PHE A 248 14.30 9.12 18.41
C PHE A 248 14.84 10.39 17.76
N PRO A 249 15.17 10.38 16.46
CA PRO A 249 15.33 11.60 15.70
C PRO A 249 13.99 12.35 15.64
N ASN A 250 14.02 13.66 15.46
CA ASN A 250 12.83 14.52 15.55
C ASN A 250 11.72 14.16 14.54
N TRP A 251 12.07 13.50 13.45
CA TRP A 251 11.14 13.08 12.42
C TRP A 251 10.41 11.76 12.71
N ILE A 252 10.83 10.97 13.72
CA ILE A 252 10.05 9.83 14.25
C ILE A 252 9.09 10.39 15.30
N LYS A 253 7.78 10.13 15.17
CA LYS A 253 6.75 10.75 16.02
C LYS A 253 6.22 9.82 17.10
N LYS A 254 5.64 8.70 16.72
CA LYS A 254 4.92 7.82 17.63
C LYS A 254 4.97 6.39 17.12
N GLU A 255 5.05 5.42 18.02
CA GLU A 255 4.84 4.03 17.70
C GLU A 255 3.38 3.82 17.25
N ASN A 256 3.18 3.01 16.21
CA ASN A 256 1.86 2.62 15.77
C ASN A 256 1.23 1.69 16.81
N GLU A 257 0.07 2.05 17.35
CA GLU A 257 -0.60 1.29 18.42
C GLU A 257 -1.03 -0.11 17.99
N ASN A 258 -1.25 -0.31 16.70
CA ASN A 258 -1.68 -1.58 16.13
C ASN A 258 -0.50 -2.48 15.68
N TRP A 259 0.68 -1.87 15.44
CA TRP A 259 1.85 -2.56 14.90
C TRP A 259 3.10 -2.19 15.69
N LYS A 260 3.37 -2.97 16.74
CA LYS A 260 4.57 -2.78 17.57
C LYS A 260 5.85 -2.85 16.72
N GLY A 261 6.76 -1.90 16.95
CA GLY A 261 7.99 -1.76 16.20
C GLY A 261 7.87 -0.92 14.93
N ASN A 262 6.66 -0.44 14.61
CA ASN A 262 6.41 0.50 13.53
C ASN A 262 6.17 1.89 14.10
N TYR A 263 6.79 2.91 13.50
CA TYR A 263 6.77 4.29 14.01
C TYR A 263 6.39 5.26 12.90
N ILE A 264 5.36 6.06 13.12
CA ILE A 264 4.93 7.12 12.22
C ILE A 264 6.06 8.13 12.05
N VAL A 265 6.34 8.55 10.81
CA VAL A 265 7.43 9.46 10.49
C VAL A 265 6.94 10.71 9.74
N GLU A 266 7.68 11.80 9.87
CA GLU A 266 7.54 12.94 8.95
C GLU A 266 8.09 12.54 7.58
N TYR A 267 7.27 11.88 6.75
CA TYR A 267 7.69 11.32 5.46
C TYR A 267 8.17 12.38 4.45
N TRP A 268 7.93 13.68 4.71
CA TRP A 268 8.53 14.81 3.98
C TRP A 268 9.93 15.18 4.46
N ASN A 269 10.41 14.62 5.58
CA ASN A 269 11.73 14.91 6.14
C ASN A 269 12.84 14.39 5.23
N LYS A 270 13.89 15.19 5.04
CA LYS A 270 15.01 14.86 4.14
C LYS A 270 15.79 13.60 4.55
N GLU A 271 15.95 13.35 5.86
CA GLU A 271 16.63 12.15 6.35
C GLU A 271 15.81 10.90 6.06
N TRP A 272 14.49 10.96 6.28
CA TRP A 272 13.59 9.87 5.94
C TRP A 272 13.57 9.62 4.43
N LYS A 273 13.42 10.65 3.61
CA LYS A 273 13.48 10.53 2.14
C LYS A 273 14.78 9.87 1.66
N LYS A 274 15.92 10.15 2.31
CA LYS A 274 17.18 9.46 2.01
C LYS A 274 17.10 7.96 2.29
N ILE A 275 16.49 7.56 3.41
CA ILE A 275 16.25 6.14 3.75
C ILE A 275 15.37 5.48 2.68
N ILE A 276 14.29 6.14 2.28
CA ILE A 276 13.38 5.65 1.22
C ILE A 276 14.13 5.48 -0.11
N ILE A 277 14.97 6.42 -0.50
CA ILE A 277 15.78 6.33 -1.72
C ILE A 277 16.74 5.12 -1.64
N ASP A 278 17.42 4.94 -0.52
CA ASP A 278 18.37 3.85 -0.35
C ASP A 278 17.69 2.49 -0.28
N TYR A 279 16.47 2.42 0.30
CA TYR A 279 15.66 1.20 0.30
C TYR A 279 15.16 0.88 -1.12
N GLN A 280 14.65 1.86 -1.86
CA GLN A 280 14.23 1.70 -3.26
C GLN A 280 15.36 1.17 -4.13
N LYS A 281 16.59 1.71 -4.01
CA LYS A 281 17.76 1.20 -4.73
C LYS A 281 18.05 -0.27 -4.45
N LYS A 282 17.82 -0.76 -3.21
CA LYS A 282 17.98 -2.19 -2.90
C LYS A 282 16.93 -3.03 -3.62
N LEU A 283 15.68 -2.57 -3.67
CA LEU A 283 14.61 -3.25 -4.39
C LEU A 283 14.88 -3.27 -5.90
N ASP A 284 15.39 -2.18 -6.46
CA ASP A 284 15.78 -2.10 -7.86
C ASP A 284 16.94 -3.04 -8.18
N PHE A 285 17.95 -3.09 -7.29
CA PHE A 285 19.11 -3.97 -7.44
C PHE A 285 18.72 -5.45 -7.49
N ILE A 286 17.80 -5.90 -6.64
CA ILE A 286 17.28 -7.28 -6.69
C ILE A 286 16.28 -7.51 -7.82
N ASN A 287 15.89 -6.44 -8.53
CA ASN A 287 15.07 -6.47 -9.75
C ASN A 287 13.65 -7.00 -9.56
N VAL A 288 12.91 -6.57 -8.53
CA VAL A 288 11.48 -6.81 -8.39
C VAL A 288 10.68 -6.18 -9.54
N ASP A 289 9.46 -6.64 -9.82
CA ASP A 289 8.62 -6.07 -10.89
C ASP A 289 7.94 -4.77 -10.44
N GLY A 290 7.77 -4.56 -9.13
CA GLY A 290 7.15 -3.36 -8.61
C GLY A 290 7.20 -3.24 -7.09
N TYR A 291 6.54 -2.19 -6.58
CA TYR A 291 6.45 -1.87 -5.17
C TYR A 291 5.00 -1.85 -4.71
N TYR A 292 4.79 -2.38 -3.51
CA TYR A 292 3.56 -2.24 -2.76
C TYR A 292 3.79 -1.20 -1.67
N LEU A 293 3.36 0.03 -1.93
CA LEU A 293 3.58 1.17 -1.05
C LEU A 293 2.56 1.16 0.07
N ASP A 294 3.03 0.82 1.26
CA ASP A 294 2.23 0.77 2.47
C ASP A 294 2.42 2.01 3.34
N THR A 295 1.52 2.18 4.31
CA THR A 295 1.47 3.29 5.26
C THR A 295 1.32 4.67 4.61
N ILE A 296 0.77 4.70 3.39
CA ILE A 296 0.51 5.95 2.68
C ILE A 296 -0.54 6.80 3.40
N ASP A 297 -1.43 6.18 4.17
CA ASP A 297 -2.49 6.79 4.97
C ASP A 297 -2.00 7.42 6.28
N SER A 298 -0.70 7.36 6.57
CA SER A 298 -0.10 8.01 7.75
C SER A 298 -0.28 9.54 7.77
N TYR A 299 -0.68 10.18 6.66
CA TYR A 299 -1.08 11.59 6.66
C TYR A 299 -2.27 11.87 7.57
N TYR A 300 -3.18 10.94 7.80
CA TYR A 300 -4.29 11.10 8.76
C TYR A 300 -3.82 11.42 10.18
N TYR A 301 -2.69 10.85 10.59
CA TYR A 301 -2.12 11.15 11.91
C TYR A 301 -1.76 12.63 12.06
N PHE A 302 -1.28 13.27 11.02
CA PHE A 302 -0.87 14.67 11.04
C PHE A 302 -2.04 15.62 10.85
N GLU A 303 -3.04 15.23 10.06
CA GLU A 303 -4.27 16.00 9.83
C GLU A 303 -5.15 16.05 11.08
N ASN A 304 -5.28 14.95 11.82
CA ASN A 304 -6.07 14.86 13.05
C ASN A 304 -5.41 15.44 14.30
N LYS A 305 -4.20 15.95 14.21
CA LYS A 305 -3.46 16.57 15.34
C LYS A 305 -3.62 18.08 15.46
N ARG A 306 -4.44 18.69 14.63
CA ARG A 306 -4.67 20.14 14.64
C ARG A 306 -6.00 20.53 15.22
#